data_8c1ae73a2a5c4844c31cc61febaf482d
#
_entry.id   8c1ae73a2a5c4844c31cc61febaf482d
#
_cell.length_a   1.000
_cell.length_b   1.000
_cell.length_c   1.000
_cell.angle_alpha   90.00
_cell.angle_beta   90.00
_cell.angle_gamma   90.00
#
_symmetry.space_group_name_H-M   'P 1'
#
loop_
_entity.id
_entity.type
_entity.pdbx_description
1 polymer ?
#
loop_
_entity_poly.entity_id
_entity_poly.type
_entity_poly.pdbx_seq_one_letter_code
_entity_poly.pdbx_strand_id
1 'polypeptide(L)'
;MQNITGKIAFGGIAIGKIKEISKENNVVRRVKIEDAKAEIARFEAARDQAAEELKGLYDKAVKEVGEANAAIFEVHQMMLEDEDYLDSVRNIIEAQSVNAEFAVATTGDNFAKMFADMDDDYMKERAADVKDISERVIRVLSQKEEKVNTSGAEKEKYIIAADDLAPSETIQLDRETVLAFVTRHGSTNSHTAILARTMNIPALVSTAVPKEVNGKMAIVDGFKGIVIIDPDEETLREYEKKQQDETNRQELLQQLKGRPTVTKEGKEIKLYANIGEVKDLGAVLQNDAAGIGLFRSEFLYLQSDHFPTEDEQFQSYKTVAEVMAGKKVIIRTLDIGADKQIDYFGLEHEDNPALGYRAVRICLDQPDIFKTQLRALLRASMFGNISIMIPMIASVWEVRKVKEIMEEVKAELTSEGIPFKNVEFGIMIETPAAVMIADELAKEVDFFSIGTNDLTQYTLAIDRQNAKLDQFYDSHHPAVLKMIQMVIDSAHKAGIWAGICGELGADLTLTETFVKMGIDELSVSPAMVLPVRDKILNA
;
A
#
# COMPACT_ATOMS: atom_id res chain seq x y z
N MET A 1 4.75 -35.26 -3.93
CA MET A 1 5.25 -33.88 -3.77
C MET A 1 5.09 -33.11 -5.07
N GLN A 2 4.48 -31.95 -5.05
CA GLN A 2 4.28 -31.09 -6.22
C GLN A 2 4.73 -29.65 -5.85
N ASN A 3 5.66 -29.10 -6.64
CA ASN A 3 6.15 -27.72 -6.45
C ASN A 3 5.46 -26.81 -7.45
N ILE A 4 4.91 -25.71 -6.96
CA ILE A 4 4.14 -24.75 -7.73
C ILE A 4 4.70 -23.36 -7.43
N THR A 5 4.91 -22.55 -8.46
CA THR A 5 5.39 -21.17 -8.31
C THR A 5 4.22 -20.20 -8.33
N GLY A 6 4.39 -19.06 -7.66
CA GLY A 6 3.46 -17.95 -7.65
C GLY A 6 4.18 -16.62 -7.47
N LYS A 7 3.45 -15.51 -7.63
CA LYS A 7 3.99 -14.18 -7.34
C LYS A 7 3.93 -13.94 -5.83
N ILE A 8 5.01 -13.42 -5.27
CA ILE A 8 5.11 -13.12 -3.83
C ILE A 8 4.28 -11.87 -3.52
N ALA A 9 3.24 -12.01 -2.71
CA ALA A 9 2.48 -10.90 -2.17
C ALA A 9 2.96 -10.52 -0.77
N PHE A 10 3.35 -11.52 0.05
CA PHE A 10 3.98 -11.31 1.35
C PHE A 10 4.87 -12.50 1.72
N GLY A 11 6.05 -12.21 2.31
CA GLY A 11 7.05 -13.20 2.70
C GLY A 11 6.69 -13.97 3.97
N GLY A 12 7.37 -15.08 4.21
CA GLY A 12 7.19 -15.94 5.38
C GLY A 12 7.10 -17.41 5.00
N ILE A 13 7.12 -18.29 6.01
CA ILE A 13 6.97 -19.74 5.82
C ILE A 13 5.77 -20.21 6.62
N ALA A 14 4.83 -20.89 5.95
CA ALA A 14 3.69 -21.52 6.58
C ALA A 14 3.63 -23.01 6.23
N ILE A 15 3.32 -23.85 7.22
CA ILE A 15 3.17 -25.29 7.09
C ILE A 15 1.82 -25.68 7.68
N GLY A 16 0.97 -26.32 6.89
CA GLY A 16 -0.36 -26.72 7.35
C GLY A 16 -1.19 -27.40 6.28
N LYS A 17 -2.40 -27.82 6.66
CA LYS A 17 -3.36 -28.35 5.71
C LYS A 17 -4.00 -27.25 4.90
N ILE A 18 -4.27 -27.51 3.65
CA ILE A 18 -5.01 -26.61 2.78
C ILE A 18 -6.50 -26.70 3.10
N LYS A 19 -7.14 -25.55 3.28
CA LYS A 19 -8.57 -25.36 3.24
C LYS A 19 -8.92 -24.64 1.94
N GLU A 20 -9.56 -25.35 1.01
CA GLU A 20 -9.96 -24.78 -0.26
C GLU A 20 -11.27 -24.01 -0.10
N ILE A 21 -11.24 -22.72 -0.43
CA ILE A 21 -12.43 -21.90 -0.59
C ILE A 21 -12.76 -21.91 -2.08
N SER A 22 -13.71 -22.74 -2.46
CA SER A 22 -14.24 -22.75 -3.82
C SER A 22 -15.54 -21.95 -3.82
N LYS A 23 -15.66 -20.98 -4.71
CA LYS A 23 -16.98 -20.47 -5.04
C LYS A 23 -17.79 -21.62 -5.60
N GLU A 24 -18.82 -22.05 -4.88
CA GLU A 24 -19.79 -22.96 -5.48
C GLU A 24 -20.30 -22.28 -6.75
N ASN A 25 -20.09 -22.91 -7.91
CA ASN A 25 -20.72 -22.48 -9.14
C ASN A 25 -22.23 -22.64 -8.93
N ASN A 26 -22.87 -21.62 -8.38
CA ASN A 26 -24.31 -21.52 -8.35
C ASN A 26 -24.76 -21.34 -9.80
N VAL A 27 -24.95 -22.46 -10.50
CA VAL A 27 -25.56 -22.42 -11.82
C VAL A 27 -26.95 -21.85 -11.65
N VAL A 28 -27.07 -20.56 -11.88
CA VAL A 28 -28.33 -19.85 -11.83
C VAL A 28 -29.18 -20.37 -12.99
N ARG A 29 -30.27 -21.06 -12.69
CA ARG A 29 -31.18 -21.59 -13.71
C ARG A 29 -32.13 -20.49 -14.14
N ARG A 30 -32.31 -20.33 -15.43
CA ARG A 30 -33.38 -19.50 -15.98
C ARG A 30 -34.72 -20.22 -15.76
N VAL A 31 -35.60 -19.62 -14.97
CA VAL A 31 -36.93 -20.12 -14.67
C VAL A 31 -37.96 -19.11 -15.17
N LYS A 32 -38.98 -19.56 -15.86
CA LYS A 32 -40.07 -18.69 -16.31
C LYS A 32 -41.03 -18.44 -15.15
N ILE A 33 -41.42 -17.19 -14.94
CA ILE A 33 -42.33 -16.76 -13.89
C ILE A 33 -43.70 -16.33 -14.49
N GLU A 34 -44.74 -16.34 -13.65
CA GLU A 34 -46.09 -15.91 -14.05
C GLU A 34 -46.40 -14.48 -13.58
N ASP A 35 -45.84 -14.04 -12.46
CA ASP A 35 -46.05 -12.72 -11.86
C ASP A 35 -44.73 -11.95 -11.69
N ALA A 36 -44.46 -11.06 -12.65
CA ALA A 36 -43.27 -10.23 -12.63
C ALA A 36 -43.24 -9.23 -11.44
N LYS A 37 -44.42 -8.76 -11.00
CA LYS A 37 -44.47 -7.81 -9.86
C LYS A 37 -44.14 -8.48 -8.55
N ALA A 38 -44.60 -9.69 -8.33
CA ALA A 38 -44.26 -10.48 -7.16
C ALA A 38 -42.75 -10.82 -7.13
N GLU A 39 -42.19 -11.11 -8.29
CA GLU A 39 -40.75 -11.43 -8.42
C GLU A 39 -39.85 -10.21 -8.23
N ILE A 40 -40.26 -9.02 -8.71
CA ILE A 40 -39.55 -7.77 -8.43
C ILE A 40 -39.58 -7.46 -6.93
N ALA A 41 -40.74 -7.60 -6.27
CA ALA A 41 -40.83 -7.40 -4.82
C ALA A 41 -39.93 -8.38 -4.04
N ARG A 42 -39.81 -9.64 -4.53
CA ARG A 42 -38.85 -10.61 -3.96
C ARG A 42 -37.39 -10.20 -4.14
N PHE A 43 -37.06 -9.68 -5.32
CA PHE A 43 -35.72 -9.11 -5.58
C PHE A 43 -35.42 -7.94 -4.66
N GLU A 44 -36.32 -6.96 -4.54
CA GLU A 44 -36.15 -5.78 -3.71
C GLU A 44 -35.95 -6.15 -2.23
N ALA A 45 -36.72 -7.07 -1.72
CA ALA A 45 -36.54 -7.59 -0.36
C ALA A 45 -35.18 -8.29 -0.16
N ALA A 46 -34.71 -9.04 -1.15
CA ALA A 46 -33.40 -9.68 -1.10
C ALA A 46 -32.24 -8.67 -1.21
N ARG A 47 -32.40 -7.61 -2.03
CA ARG A 47 -31.48 -6.50 -2.11
C ARG A 47 -31.35 -5.77 -0.76
N ASP A 48 -32.49 -5.46 -0.12
CA ASP A 48 -32.50 -4.79 1.18
C ASP A 48 -31.81 -5.64 2.27
N GLN A 49 -32.05 -6.95 2.27
CA GLN A 49 -31.36 -7.85 3.17
C GLN A 49 -29.85 -7.91 2.88
N ALA A 50 -29.45 -7.95 1.61
CA ALA A 50 -28.03 -7.95 1.23
C ALA A 50 -27.33 -6.64 1.65
N ALA A 51 -28.00 -5.50 1.55
CA ALA A 51 -27.49 -4.21 2.01
C ALA A 51 -27.31 -4.17 3.55
N GLU A 52 -28.26 -4.74 4.32
CA GLU A 52 -28.12 -4.84 5.79
C GLU A 52 -26.97 -5.77 6.20
N GLU A 53 -26.76 -6.88 5.47
CA GLU A 53 -25.60 -7.76 5.68
C GLU A 53 -24.29 -7.02 5.42
N LEU A 54 -24.20 -6.21 4.35
CA LEU A 54 -23.01 -5.40 4.04
C LEU A 54 -22.73 -4.38 5.13
N LYS A 55 -23.77 -3.75 5.69
CA LYS A 55 -23.61 -2.84 6.82
C LYS A 55 -23.05 -3.54 8.05
N GLY A 56 -23.52 -4.76 8.35
CA GLY A 56 -22.96 -5.57 9.43
C GLY A 56 -21.48 -5.94 9.19
N LEU A 57 -21.10 -6.20 7.93
CA LEU A 57 -19.71 -6.45 7.55
C LEU A 57 -18.84 -5.17 7.67
N TYR A 58 -19.38 -4.01 7.30
CA TYR A 58 -18.72 -2.73 7.50
C TYR A 58 -18.39 -2.49 8.97
N ASP A 59 -19.39 -2.62 9.86
CA ASP A 59 -19.21 -2.43 11.30
C ASP A 59 -18.17 -3.38 11.90
N LYS A 60 -18.09 -4.60 11.39
CA LYS A 60 -17.07 -5.59 11.78
C LYS A 60 -15.71 -5.20 11.23
N ALA A 61 -15.65 -4.83 9.96
CA ALA A 61 -14.42 -4.43 9.29
C ALA A 61 -13.77 -3.20 9.94
N VAL A 62 -14.54 -2.18 10.30
CA VAL A 62 -14.04 -0.99 11.01
C VAL A 62 -13.29 -1.38 12.27
N LYS A 63 -13.83 -2.34 13.04
CA LYS A 63 -13.21 -2.80 14.30
C LYS A 63 -11.95 -3.64 14.09
N GLU A 64 -11.91 -4.43 13.03
CA GLU A 64 -10.85 -5.43 12.80
C GLU A 64 -9.71 -4.92 11.91
N VAL A 65 -10.02 -4.13 10.87
CA VAL A 65 -9.04 -3.70 9.85
C VAL A 65 -8.99 -2.19 9.65
N GLY A 66 -9.83 -1.42 10.37
CA GLY A 66 -9.91 0.03 10.30
C GLY A 66 -10.83 0.55 9.19
N GLU A 67 -11.22 1.82 9.30
CA GLU A 67 -12.25 2.47 8.50
C GLU A 67 -11.90 2.49 6.99
N ALA A 68 -10.63 2.78 6.65
CA ALA A 68 -10.18 2.83 5.26
C ALA A 68 -10.32 1.48 4.52
N ASN A 69 -10.09 0.35 5.20
CA ASN A 69 -10.28 -0.97 4.60
C ASN A 69 -11.74 -1.44 4.64
N ALA A 70 -12.56 -0.84 5.52
CA ALA A 70 -13.99 -1.08 5.59
C ALA A 70 -14.77 -0.33 4.49
N ALA A 71 -14.24 0.76 3.93
CA ALA A 71 -14.89 1.60 2.93
C ALA A 71 -15.38 0.83 1.69
N ILE A 72 -14.76 -0.31 1.35
CA ILE A 72 -15.23 -1.16 0.25
C ILE A 72 -16.68 -1.64 0.45
N PHE A 73 -17.12 -1.82 1.69
CA PHE A 73 -18.51 -2.25 1.96
C PHE A 73 -19.50 -1.09 1.81
N GLU A 74 -19.09 0.15 2.02
CA GLU A 74 -19.89 1.33 1.68
C GLU A 74 -20.08 1.43 0.16
N VAL A 75 -18.99 1.24 -0.60
CA VAL A 75 -19.07 1.20 -2.06
C VAL A 75 -19.99 0.09 -2.55
N HIS A 76 -19.92 -1.11 -1.96
CA HIS A 76 -20.82 -2.21 -2.29
C HIS A 76 -22.29 -1.88 -1.95
N GLN A 77 -22.55 -1.16 -0.85
CA GLN A 77 -23.90 -0.66 -0.54
C GLN A 77 -24.37 0.34 -1.60
N MET A 78 -23.54 1.33 -1.95
CA MET A 78 -23.87 2.30 -3.00
C MET A 78 -24.16 1.62 -4.34
N MET A 79 -23.40 0.59 -4.72
CA MET A 79 -23.64 -0.18 -5.94
C MET A 79 -24.96 -0.95 -5.90
N LEU A 80 -25.41 -1.45 -4.74
CA LEU A 80 -26.72 -2.09 -4.57
C LEU A 80 -27.87 -1.09 -4.56
N GLU A 81 -27.61 0.19 -4.36
CA GLU A 81 -28.59 1.29 -4.40
C GLU A 81 -28.59 2.00 -5.76
N ASP A 82 -27.66 1.66 -6.66
CA ASP A 82 -27.55 2.25 -7.99
C ASP A 82 -28.77 1.95 -8.85
N GLU A 83 -29.47 3.01 -9.30
CA GLU A 83 -30.73 2.87 -10.04
C GLU A 83 -30.51 2.22 -11.42
N ASP A 84 -29.39 2.40 -12.08
CA ASP A 84 -29.11 1.77 -13.37
C ASP A 84 -28.97 0.25 -13.21
N TYR A 85 -28.32 -0.19 -12.12
CA TYR A 85 -28.23 -1.60 -11.77
C TYR A 85 -29.61 -2.19 -11.44
N LEU A 86 -30.38 -1.50 -10.58
CA LEU A 86 -31.70 -1.93 -10.14
C LEU A 86 -32.69 -2.00 -11.31
N ASP A 87 -32.71 -0.97 -12.15
CA ASP A 87 -33.59 -0.93 -13.31
C ASP A 87 -33.22 -2.00 -14.35
N SER A 88 -31.94 -2.30 -14.53
CA SER A 88 -31.51 -3.41 -15.38
C SER A 88 -32.10 -4.74 -14.90
N VAL A 89 -32.05 -5.03 -13.60
CA VAL A 89 -32.63 -6.25 -13.03
C VAL A 89 -34.14 -6.26 -13.22
N ARG A 90 -34.85 -5.17 -12.87
CA ARG A 90 -36.31 -5.03 -13.03
C ARG A 90 -36.75 -5.26 -14.48
N ASN A 91 -36.06 -4.62 -15.43
CA ASN A 91 -36.31 -4.72 -16.86
C ASN A 91 -36.13 -6.16 -17.38
N ILE A 92 -35.12 -6.88 -16.92
CA ILE A 92 -34.91 -8.28 -17.33
C ILE A 92 -36.04 -9.18 -16.79
N ILE A 93 -36.47 -8.98 -15.55
CA ILE A 93 -37.61 -9.72 -14.94
C ILE A 93 -38.88 -9.46 -15.76
N GLU A 94 -39.22 -8.21 -16.01
CA GLU A 94 -40.44 -7.83 -16.74
C GLU A 94 -40.43 -8.28 -18.19
N ALA A 95 -39.36 -7.92 -18.94
CA ALA A 95 -39.30 -8.15 -20.38
C ALA A 95 -39.18 -9.63 -20.74
N GLN A 96 -38.48 -10.41 -19.91
CA GLN A 96 -38.22 -11.82 -20.21
C GLN A 96 -39.09 -12.80 -19.38
N SER A 97 -39.85 -12.30 -18.40
CA SER A 97 -40.63 -13.12 -17.46
C SER A 97 -39.78 -14.23 -16.81
N VAL A 98 -38.66 -13.86 -16.24
CA VAL A 98 -37.68 -14.76 -15.63
C VAL A 98 -37.49 -14.47 -14.13
N ASN A 99 -37.00 -15.47 -13.39
CA ASN A 99 -36.72 -15.38 -11.96
C ASN A 99 -35.63 -14.34 -11.64
N ALA A 100 -35.71 -13.80 -10.44
CA ALA A 100 -34.83 -12.75 -9.95
C ALA A 100 -33.35 -13.18 -9.95
N GLU A 101 -33.03 -14.42 -9.57
CA GLU A 101 -31.65 -14.93 -9.58
C GLU A 101 -31.01 -14.83 -10.96
N PHE A 102 -31.78 -15.20 -12.01
CA PHE A 102 -31.27 -15.11 -13.39
C PHE A 102 -31.11 -13.66 -13.86
N ALA A 103 -32.05 -12.78 -13.49
CA ALA A 103 -31.96 -11.35 -13.81
C ALA A 103 -30.76 -10.69 -13.13
N VAL A 104 -30.53 -10.96 -11.84
CA VAL A 104 -29.37 -10.43 -11.08
C VAL A 104 -28.06 -10.97 -11.65
N ALA A 105 -27.96 -12.28 -11.95
CA ALA A 105 -26.76 -12.85 -12.53
C ALA A 105 -26.44 -12.22 -13.91
N THR A 106 -27.45 -12.06 -14.75
CA THR A 106 -27.29 -11.46 -16.09
C THR A 106 -26.87 -9.99 -15.99
N THR A 107 -27.48 -9.21 -15.09
CA THR A 107 -27.11 -7.81 -14.84
C THR A 107 -25.69 -7.74 -14.31
N GLY A 108 -25.34 -8.54 -13.31
CA GLY A 108 -23.98 -8.59 -12.76
C GLY A 108 -22.92 -8.89 -13.81
N ASP A 109 -23.15 -9.88 -14.68
CA ASP A 109 -22.24 -10.22 -15.77
C ASP A 109 -22.10 -9.07 -16.80
N ASN A 110 -23.22 -8.39 -17.12
CA ASN A 110 -23.20 -7.28 -18.07
C ASN A 110 -22.42 -6.08 -17.54
N PHE A 111 -22.67 -5.67 -16.29
CA PHE A 111 -21.98 -4.57 -15.64
C PHE A 111 -20.50 -4.90 -15.39
N ALA A 112 -20.20 -6.12 -14.93
CA ALA A 112 -18.82 -6.54 -14.76
C ALA A 112 -18.02 -6.53 -16.07
N LYS A 113 -18.66 -6.95 -17.17
CA LYS A 113 -18.05 -6.87 -18.49
C LYS A 113 -17.85 -5.42 -18.93
N MET A 114 -18.84 -4.56 -18.71
CA MET A 114 -18.76 -3.14 -19.03
C MET A 114 -17.56 -2.48 -18.32
N PHE A 115 -17.41 -2.73 -17.02
CA PHE A 115 -16.27 -2.22 -16.23
C PHE A 115 -14.94 -2.83 -16.68
N ALA A 116 -14.90 -4.12 -16.98
CA ALA A 116 -13.68 -4.79 -17.45
C ALA A 116 -13.20 -4.30 -18.83
N ASP A 117 -14.13 -3.84 -19.67
CA ASP A 117 -13.85 -3.31 -21.02
C ASP A 117 -13.45 -1.81 -21.00
N MET A 118 -13.49 -1.13 -19.85
CA MET A 118 -13.05 0.25 -19.70
C MET A 118 -11.50 0.33 -19.71
N ASP A 119 -10.94 1.43 -20.21
CA ASP A 119 -9.48 1.63 -20.23
C ASP A 119 -8.89 2.05 -18.88
N ASP A 120 -9.70 2.21 -17.84
CA ASP A 120 -9.35 2.62 -16.50
C ASP A 120 -9.12 1.40 -15.60
N ASP A 121 -7.94 1.25 -15.02
CA ASP A 121 -7.59 0.11 -14.16
C ASP A 121 -8.39 0.09 -12.84
N TYR A 122 -8.78 1.24 -12.31
CA TYR A 122 -9.66 1.34 -11.14
C TYR A 122 -11.06 0.81 -11.47
N MET A 123 -11.61 1.16 -12.64
CA MET A 123 -12.91 0.65 -13.08
C MET A 123 -12.85 -0.85 -13.40
N LYS A 124 -11.75 -1.37 -13.92
CA LYS A 124 -11.56 -2.82 -14.12
C LYS A 124 -11.61 -3.60 -12.80
N GLU A 125 -11.08 -3.05 -11.72
CA GLU A 125 -11.16 -3.67 -10.40
C GLU A 125 -12.62 -3.72 -9.90
N ARG A 126 -13.46 -2.74 -10.25
CA ARG A 126 -14.90 -2.72 -9.91
C ARG A 126 -15.70 -3.84 -10.56
N ALA A 127 -15.21 -4.45 -11.63
CA ALA A 127 -15.84 -5.63 -12.23
C ALA A 127 -15.97 -6.81 -11.22
N ALA A 128 -15.00 -6.97 -10.34
CA ALA A 128 -15.03 -7.97 -9.27
C ALA A 128 -16.06 -7.60 -8.19
N ASP A 129 -16.17 -6.31 -7.84
CA ASP A 129 -17.11 -5.82 -6.82
C ASP A 129 -18.57 -6.04 -7.26
N VAL A 130 -18.89 -5.72 -8.53
CA VAL A 130 -20.24 -6.00 -9.09
C VAL A 130 -20.60 -7.46 -9.01
N LYS A 131 -19.65 -8.36 -9.25
CA LYS A 131 -19.89 -9.80 -9.11
C LYS A 131 -20.16 -10.19 -7.66
N ASP A 132 -19.38 -9.66 -6.71
CA ASP A 132 -19.54 -9.95 -5.29
C ASP A 132 -20.95 -9.52 -4.79
N ILE A 133 -21.41 -8.31 -5.11
CA ILE A 133 -22.76 -7.85 -4.72
C ILE A 133 -23.86 -8.66 -5.39
N SER A 134 -23.69 -9.02 -6.67
CA SER A 134 -24.67 -9.83 -7.40
C SER A 134 -24.77 -11.26 -6.82
N GLU A 135 -23.64 -11.91 -6.54
CA GLU A 135 -23.56 -13.21 -5.88
C GLU A 135 -24.23 -13.19 -4.50
N ARG A 136 -24.05 -12.08 -3.75
CA ARG A 136 -24.71 -11.89 -2.44
C ARG A 136 -26.23 -11.84 -2.56
N VAL A 137 -26.76 -11.04 -3.48
CA VAL A 137 -28.22 -10.97 -3.72
C VAL A 137 -28.77 -12.34 -4.15
N ILE A 138 -28.08 -13.05 -5.04
CA ILE A 138 -28.46 -14.40 -5.47
C ILE A 138 -28.48 -15.38 -4.31
N ARG A 139 -27.53 -15.30 -3.39
CA ARG A 139 -27.48 -16.14 -2.19
C ARG A 139 -28.68 -15.90 -1.30
N VAL A 140 -29.04 -14.64 -1.04
CA VAL A 140 -30.22 -14.26 -0.26
C VAL A 140 -31.49 -14.78 -0.94
N LEU A 141 -31.64 -14.57 -2.25
CA LEU A 141 -32.77 -15.09 -3.03
C LEU A 141 -32.90 -16.61 -2.94
N SER A 142 -31.77 -17.32 -2.88
CA SER A 142 -31.72 -18.78 -2.83
C SER A 142 -31.97 -19.36 -1.43
N GLN A 143 -32.12 -18.51 -0.38
CA GLN A 143 -32.25 -18.90 1.03
C GLN A 143 -31.19 -19.89 1.53
N LYS A 144 -30.01 -19.84 0.95
CA LYS A 144 -28.87 -20.64 1.40
C LYS A 144 -28.22 -19.96 2.59
N GLU A 145 -28.41 -20.49 3.80
CA GLU A 145 -27.62 -20.10 4.96
C GLU A 145 -26.13 -20.46 4.75
N GLU A 146 -25.25 -19.53 5.00
CA GLU A 146 -23.82 -19.86 5.17
C GLU A 146 -23.67 -20.80 6.38
N LYS A 147 -23.42 -22.08 6.14
CA LYS A 147 -22.93 -22.95 7.18
C LYS A 147 -21.50 -22.60 7.52
N VAL A 148 -21.31 -21.55 8.29
CA VAL A 148 -20.09 -21.35 9.05
C VAL A 148 -20.07 -22.44 10.13
N ASN A 149 -19.34 -23.52 9.87
CA ASN A 149 -19.08 -24.56 10.85
C ASN A 149 -18.21 -23.98 11.97
N THR A 150 -18.81 -23.32 12.93
CA THR A 150 -18.24 -23.01 14.25
C THR A 150 -18.71 -24.06 15.25
N SER A 151 -18.20 -25.27 15.15
CA SER A 151 -18.37 -26.25 16.23
C SER A 151 -17.04 -26.46 16.92
N GLY A 152 -17.04 -26.21 18.23
CA GLY A 152 -15.92 -26.28 19.15
C GLY A 152 -15.13 -27.59 19.09
N ALA A 153 -14.01 -27.52 18.45
CA ALA A 153 -12.83 -28.36 18.60
C ALA A 153 -11.64 -27.42 18.50
N GLU A 154 -10.47 -27.77 18.99
CA GLU A 154 -9.24 -26.98 18.87
C GLU A 154 -9.16 -26.36 17.48
N LYS A 155 -9.02 -25.02 17.42
CA LYS A 155 -9.02 -24.25 16.15
C LYS A 155 -7.88 -24.75 15.28
N GLU A 156 -8.15 -25.71 14.40
CA GLU A 156 -7.13 -26.25 13.48
C GLU A 156 -6.67 -25.12 12.55
N LYS A 157 -5.36 -24.87 12.52
CA LYS A 157 -4.77 -23.85 11.67
C LYS A 157 -4.59 -24.37 10.25
N TYR A 158 -4.88 -23.53 9.23
CA TYR A 158 -4.87 -23.96 7.84
C TYR A 158 -4.37 -22.89 6.87
N ILE A 159 -3.92 -23.35 5.72
CA ILE A 159 -3.55 -22.54 4.55
C ILE A 159 -4.80 -22.39 3.70
N ILE A 160 -5.17 -21.17 3.33
CA ILE A 160 -6.29 -20.94 2.42
C ILE A 160 -5.82 -21.02 0.98
N ALA A 161 -6.49 -21.88 0.19
CA ALA A 161 -6.37 -21.87 -1.27
C ALA A 161 -7.71 -21.43 -1.88
N ALA A 162 -7.66 -20.46 -2.81
CA ALA A 162 -8.85 -19.93 -3.49
C ALA A 162 -8.54 -19.59 -4.95
N ASP A 163 -9.58 -19.42 -5.78
CA ASP A 163 -9.39 -18.83 -7.11
C ASP A 163 -9.01 -17.35 -6.97
N ASP A 164 -9.78 -16.60 -6.20
CA ASP A 164 -9.53 -15.26 -5.67
C ASP A 164 -10.42 -15.10 -4.42
N LEU A 165 -10.10 -14.15 -3.55
CA LEU A 165 -10.89 -13.89 -2.34
C LEU A 165 -11.53 -12.51 -2.43
N ALA A 166 -12.85 -12.49 -2.36
CA ALA A 166 -13.60 -11.25 -2.26
C ALA A 166 -13.39 -10.59 -0.89
N PRO A 167 -13.52 -9.25 -0.79
CA PRO A 167 -13.44 -8.54 0.49
C PRO A 167 -14.36 -9.10 1.57
N SER A 168 -15.58 -9.49 1.19
CA SER A 168 -16.59 -10.07 2.07
C SER A 168 -16.20 -11.44 2.62
N GLU A 169 -15.46 -12.24 1.85
CA GLU A 169 -14.95 -13.54 2.27
C GLU A 169 -13.76 -13.38 3.24
N THR A 170 -12.89 -12.41 2.96
CA THR A 170 -11.68 -12.18 3.75
C THR A 170 -11.96 -11.71 5.19
N ILE A 171 -13.00 -10.91 5.42
CA ILE A 171 -13.40 -10.42 6.75
C ILE A 171 -14.06 -11.48 7.61
N GLN A 172 -14.61 -12.53 7.00
CA GLN A 172 -15.19 -13.64 7.74
C GLN A 172 -14.15 -14.64 8.26
N LEU A 173 -12.90 -14.54 7.79
CA LEU A 173 -11.82 -15.43 8.19
C LEU A 173 -11.36 -15.16 9.62
N ASP A 174 -11.25 -16.21 10.43
CA ASP A 174 -10.65 -16.11 11.75
C ASP A 174 -9.11 -16.02 11.63
N ARG A 175 -8.59 -14.83 11.93
CA ARG A 175 -7.14 -14.50 11.81
C ARG A 175 -6.23 -15.43 12.59
N GLU A 176 -6.71 -16.03 13.68
CA GLU A 176 -5.90 -16.94 14.51
C GLU A 176 -5.72 -18.31 13.85
N THR A 177 -6.57 -18.65 12.89
CA THR A 177 -6.58 -19.96 12.24
C THR A 177 -5.95 -19.96 10.85
N VAL A 178 -5.77 -18.80 10.22
CA VAL A 178 -5.16 -18.70 8.88
C VAL A 178 -3.65 -18.63 8.97
N LEU A 179 -2.97 -19.58 8.30
CA LEU A 179 -1.50 -19.65 8.24
C LEU A 179 -0.91 -18.94 7.02
N ALA A 180 -1.58 -19.00 5.89
CA ALA A 180 -1.15 -18.39 4.63
C ALA A 180 -2.32 -18.27 3.65
N PHE A 181 -2.14 -17.42 2.64
CA PHE A 181 -3.01 -17.35 1.47
C PHE A 181 -2.30 -17.80 0.19
N VAL A 182 -3.02 -18.57 -0.62
CA VAL A 182 -2.56 -19.01 -1.94
C VAL A 182 -3.70 -18.83 -2.92
N THR A 183 -3.60 -17.86 -3.85
CA THR A 183 -4.66 -17.62 -4.85
C THR A 183 -4.21 -17.97 -6.26
N ARG A 184 -5.13 -18.49 -7.08
CA ARG A 184 -4.89 -18.84 -8.49
C ARG A 184 -4.85 -17.59 -9.38
N HIS A 185 -5.61 -16.57 -8.99
CA HIS A 185 -5.68 -15.28 -9.66
C HIS A 185 -5.31 -14.16 -8.67
N GLY A 186 -5.32 -12.94 -9.14
CA GLY A 186 -5.03 -11.75 -8.35
C GLY A 186 -3.64 -11.17 -8.60
N SER A 187 -3.47 -9.92 -8.18
CA SER A 187 -2.20 -9.19 -8.25
C SER A 187 -1.57 -9.06 -6.86
N THR A 188 -0.34 -8.59 -6.80
CA THR A 188 0.34 -8.25 -5.54
C THR A 188 -0.32 -7.09 -4.79
N ASN A 189 -1.25 -6.38 -5.43
CA ASN A 189 -2.06 -5.31 -4.87
C ASN A 189 -3.52 -5.72 -4.61
N SER A 190 -3.89 -6.98 -4.84
CA SER A 190 -5.24 -7.51 -4.57
C SER A 190 -5.61 -7.41 -3.08
N HIS A 191 -6.90 -7.46 -2.78
CA HIS A 191 -7.42 -7.47 -1.40
C HIS A 191 -6.79 -8.57 -0.55
N THR A 192 -6.59 -9.77 -1.13
CA THR A 192 -5.90 -10.88 -0.46
C THR A 192 -4.46 -10.52 -0.08
N ALA A 193 -3.74 -9.84 -0.97
CA ALA A 193 -2.37 -9.42 -0.71
C ALA A 193 -2.30 -8.35 0.39
N ILE A 194 -3.23 -7.40 0.39
CA ILE A 194 -3.34 -6.36 1.43
C ILE A 194 -3.66 -7.00 2.78
N LEU A 195 -4.63 -7.92 2.81
CA LEU A 195 -5.00 -8.63 4.03
C LEU A 195 -3.83 -9.44 4.60
N ALA A 196 -3.10 -10.18 3.76
CA ALA A 196 -1.93 -10.95 4.17
C ALA A 196 -0.85 -10.07 4.84
N ARG A 197 -0.59 -8.89 4.26
CA ARG A 197 0.32 -7.90 4.84
C ARG A 197 -0.18 -7.39 6.19
N THR A 198 -1.48 -7.10 6.30
CA THR A 198 -2.10 -6.66 7.56
C THR A 198 -2.04 -7.73 8.65
N MET A 199 -2.23 -8.99 8.26
CA MET A 199 -2.15 -10.16 9.17
C MET A 199 -0.72 -10.63 9.43
N ASN A 200 0.26 -10.13 8.67
CA ASN A 200 1.67 -10.55 8.73
C ASN A 200 1.84 -12.06 8.48
N ILE A 201 1.13 -12.60 7.48
CA ILE A 201 1.19 -14.02 7.10
C ILE A 201 1.57 -14.19 5.64
N PRO A 202 2.26 -15.29 5.27
CA PRO A 202 2.69 -15.54 3.90
C PRO A 202 1.54 -15.53 2.91
N ALA A 203 1.76 -14.92 1.73
CA ALA A 203 0.78 -14.95 0.65
C ALA A 203 1.45 -15.05 -0.72
N LEU A 204 0.91 -15.94 -1.55
CA LEU A 204 1.27 -16.11 -2.95
C LEU A 204 0.02 -15.93 -3.81
N VAL A 205 0.15 -15.14 -4.87
CA VAL A 205 -0.92 -14.89 -5.84
C VAL A 205 -0.51 -15.35 -7.24
N SER A 206 -1.47 -15.47 -8.15
CA SER A 206 -1.24 -15.98 -9.51
C SER A 206 -0.52 -17.33 -9.51
N THR A 207 -0.95 -18.25 -8.65
CA THR A 207 -0.39 -19.59 -8.54
C THR A 207 -1.12 -20.59 -9.44
N ALA A 208 -0.40 -21.62 -9.90
CA ALA A 208 -1.02 -22.71 -10.64
C ALA A 208 -1.46 -23.87 -9.71
N VAL A 209 -1.92 -23.57 -8.50
CA VAL A 209 -2.39 -24.59 -7.54
C VAL A 209 -3.60 -25.33 -8.12
N PRO A 210 -3.57 -26.67 -8.20
CA PRO A 210 -4.67 -27.46 -8.74
C PRO A 210 -5.97 -27.24 -7.94
N LYS A 211 -7.10 -27.51 -8.56
CA LYS A 211 -8.36 -27.73 -7.84
C LYS A 211 -8.31 -29.07 -7.11
N GLU A 212 -9.09 -29.21 -6.06
CA GLU A 212 -9.16 -30.44 -5.25
C GLU A 212 -7.91 -30.70 -4.38
N VAL A 213 -7.36 -29.62 -3.80
CA VAL A 213 -6.24 -29.70 -2.84
C VAL A 213 -6.70 -29.66 -1.38
N ASN A 214 -8.00 -29.61 -1.14
CA ASN A 214 -8.57 -29.50 0.20
C ASN A 214 -8.13 -30.65 1.12
N GLY A 215 -7.66 -30.32 2.32
CA GLY A 215 -7.17 -31.27 3.32
C GLY A 215 -5.74 -31.77 3.10
N LYS A 216 -5.10 -31.46 1.96
CA LYS A 216 -3.70 -31.84 1.72
C LYS A 216 -2.74 -31.01 2.56
N MET A 217 -1.65 -31.64 3.02
CA MET A 217 -0.56 -30.93 3.66
C MET A 217 0.18 -30.09 2.63
N ALA A 218 0.52 -28.86 2.99
CA ALA A 218 1.30 -27.99 2.13
C ALA A 218 2.28 -27.10 2.92
N ILE A 219 3.28 -26.64 2.20
CA ILE A 219 4.24 -25.63 2.63
C ILE A 219 4.09 -24.44 1.70
N VAL A 220 3.97 -23.23 2.26
CA VAL A 220 4.01 -21.97 1.54
C VAL A 220 5.31 -21.26 1.91
N ASP A 221 6.21 -21.11 0.94
CA ASP A 221 7.45 -20.34 1.07
C ASP A 221 7.25 -18.99 0.34
N GLY A 222 6.81 -17.99 1.08
CA GLY A 222 6.59 -16.63 0.59
C GLY A 222 7.88 -15.87 0.31
N PHE A 223 9.06 -16.38 0.71
CA PHE A 223 10.34 -15.78 0.33
C PHE A 223 10.81 -16.25 -1.06
N LYS A 224 10.49 -17.50 -1.41
CA LYS A 224 10.87 -18.10 -2.70
C LYS A 224 9.75 -18.08 -3.73
N GLY A 225 8.52 -17.73 -3.33
CA GLY A 225 7.36 -17.77 -4.20
C GLY A 225 6.93 -19.20 -4.58
N ILE A 226 7.01 -20.15 -3.64
CA ILE A 226 6.77 -21.57 -3.90
C ILE A 226 5.71 -22.14 -2.95
N VAL A 227 4.78 -22.90 -3.51
CA VAL A 227 3.87 -23.79 -2.76
C VAL A 227 4.28 -25.25 -3.01
N ILE A 228 4.50 -26.01 -1.96
CA ILE A 228 4.80 -27.44 -2.02
C ILE A 228 3.60 -28.20 -1.48
N ILE A 229 2.94 -28.98 -2.33
CA ILE A 229 1.78 -29.81 -1.95
C ILE A 229 2.24 -31.25 -1.75
N ASP A 230 1.72 -31.89 -0.69
CA ASP A 230 2.08 -33.23 -0.25
C ASP A 230 3.63 -33.38 -0.15
N PRO A 231 4.32 -32.55 0.71
CA PRO A 231 5.76 -32.66 0.91
C PRO A 231 6.12 -34.03 1.47
N ASP A 232 7.28 -34.55 1.08
CA ASP A 232 7.85 -35.72 1.74
C ASP A 232 8.40 -35.37 3.13
N GLU A 233 8.71 -36.37 3.94
CA GLU A 233 9.15 -36.16 5.31
C GLU A 233 10.48 -35.36 5.40
N GLU A 234 11.36 -35.49 4.44
CA GLU A 234 12.63 -34.78 4.41
C GLU A 234 12.41 -33.29 4.16
N THR A 235 11.63 -32.98 3.13
CA THR A 235 11.23 -31.61 2.81
C THR A 235 10.45 -30.94 3.98
N LEU A 236 9.54 -31.69 4.60
CA LEU A 236 8.78 -31.19 5.74
C LEU A 236 9.70 -30.79 6.90
N ARG A 237 10.62 -31.68 7.29
CA ARG A 237 11.59 -31.39 8.35
C ARG A 237 12.53 -30.23 8.02
N GLU A 238 12.94 -30.09 6.77
CA GLU A 238 13.75 -28.95 6.33
C GLU A 238 12.99 -27.63 6.52
N TYR A 239 11.72 -27.61 6.12
CA TYR A 239 10.91 -26.39 6.23
C TYR A 239 10.42 -26.11 7.64
N GLU A 240 10.17 -27.13 8.48
CA GLU A 240 9.92 -26.94 9.92
C GLU A 240 11.11 -26.26 10.59
N LYS A 241 12.32 -26.70 10.25
CA LYS A 241 13.55 -26.06 10.76
C LYS A 241 13.66 -24.61 10.27
N LYS A 242 13.42 -24.34 8.98
CA LYS A 242 13.45 -22.97 8.43
C LYS A 242 12.41 -22.08 9.10
N GLN A 243 11.20 -22.59 9.33
CA GLN A 243 10.14 -21.85 10.01
C GLN A 243 10.53 -21.53 11.46
N GLN A 244 11.11 -22.49 12.17
CA GLN A 244 11.62 -22.29 13.53
C GLN A 244 12.76 -21.27 13.56
N ASP A 245 13.71 -21.37 12.62
CA ASP A 245 14.83 -20.44 12.50
C ASP A 245 14.32 -19.02 12.22
N GLU A 246 13.28 -18.85 11.37
CA GLU A 246 12.67 -17.57 11.09
C GLU A 246 11.92 -17.01 12.32
N THR A 247 11.18 -17.85 13.04
CA THR A 247 10.51 -17.46 14.29
C THR A 247 11.53 -16.99 15.33
N ASN A 248 12.60 -17.76 15.54
CA ASN A 248 13.68 -17.40 16.45
C ASN A 248 14.34 -16.09 16.02
N ARG A 249 14.53 -15.89 14.71
CA ARG A 249 15.07 -14.64 14.16
C ARG A 249 14.15 -13.46 14.46
N GLN A 250 12.84 -13.61 14.26
CA GLN A 250 11.86 -12.58 14.58
C GLN A 250 11.88 -12.23 16.07
N GLU A 251 11.96 -13.23 16.95
CA GLU A 251 12.08 -13.01 18.39
C GLU A 251 13.36 -12.27 18.76
N LEU A 252 14.50 -12.65 18.15
CA LEU A 252 15.77 -11.93 18.34
C LEU A 252 15.69 -10.49 17.87
N LEU A 253 15.06 -10.22 16.74
CA LEU A 253 14.84 -8.86 16.25
C LEU A 253 14.00 -8.03 17.23
N GLN A 254 12.98 -8.61 17.86
CA GLN A 254 12.20 -7.89 18.89
C GLN A 254 13.06 -7.45 20.09
N GLN A 255 14.12 -8.18 20.42
CA GLN A 255 15.04 -7.80 21.49
C GLN A 255 15.93 -6.59 21.15
N LEU A 256 15.95 -6.18 19.88
CA LEU A 256 16.67 -4.99 19.44
C LEU A 256 15.91 -3.69 19.70
N LYS A 257 14.63 -3.75 20.08
CA LYS A 257 13.85 -2.57 20.44
C LYS A 257 14.49 -1.81 21.61
N GLY A 258 14.48 -0.48 21.52
CA GLY A 258 15.10 0.40 22.49
C GLY A 258 16.63 0.49 22.42
N ARG A 259 17.28 -0.29 21.56
CA ARG A 259 18.74 -0.23 21.38
C ARG A 259 19.09 0.86 20.36
N PRO A 260 20.10 1.70 20.66
CA PRO A 260 20.64 2.64 19.66
C PRO A 260 21.15 1.90 18.42
N THR A 261 20.92 2.48 17.26
CA THR A 261 21.42 1.92 15.98
C THR A 261 22.82 2.45 15.74
N VAL A 262 23.83 1.74 16.23
CA VAL A 262 25.23 2.14 16.23
C VAL A 262 26.07 1.04 15.58
N THR A 263 26.96 1.38 14.66
CA THR A 263 27.91 0.42 14.06
C THR A 263 28.94 -0.08 15.10
N LYS A 264 29.67 -1.13 14.79
CA LYS A 264 30.78 -1.63 15.64
C LYS A 264 31.86 -0.58 15.91
N GLU A 265 32.04 0.36 14.98
CA GLU A 265 33.00 1.45 15.10
C GLU A 265 32.46 2.63 15.91
N GLY A 266 31.21 2.57 16.37
CA GLY A 266 30.58 3.60 17.19
C GLY A 266 29.88 4.73 16.42
N LYS A 267 29.71 4.60 15.10
CA LYS A 267 28.93 5.57 14.31
C LYS A 267 27.44 5.29 14.49
N GLU A 268 26.69 6.29 14.93
CA GLU A 268 25.23 6.25 14.99
C GLU A 268 24.63 6.47 13.59
N ILE A 269 23.73 5.59 13.18
CA ILE A 269 22.91 5.73 11.95
C ILE A 269 21.47 5.96 12.37
N LYS A 270 20.86 7.03 11.88
CA LYS A 270 19.43 7.28 12.12
C LYS A 270 18.61 6.32 11.28
N LEU A 271 17.79 5.50 11.95
CA LEU A 271 16.93 4.52 11.29
C LEU A 271 15.48 4.93 11.43
N TYR A 272 14.93 5.45 10.35
CA TYR A 272 13.60 6.02 10.28
C TYR A 272 12.64 5.14 9.50
N ALA A 273 11.34 5.41 9.63
CA ALA A 273 10.31 4.72 8.88
C ALA A 273 9.77 5.56 7.72
N ASN A 274 9.38 4.89 6.64
CA ASN A 274 8.58 5.47 5.55
C ASN A 274 7.11 5.17 5.81
N ILE A 275 6.24 6.18 5.70
CA ILE A 275 4.80 6.05 5.82
C ILE A 275 4.07 6.78 4.69
N GLY A 276 2.85 6.33 4.39
CA GLY A 276 1.93 7.00 3.49
C GLY A 276 0.78 7.67 4.24
N GLU A 277 0.36 7.10 5.35
CA GLU A 277 -0.85 7.52 6.05
C GLU A 277 -0.66 7.53 7.57
N VAL A 278 -1.54 8.29 8.26
CA VAL A 278 -1.55 8.37 9.74
C VAL A 278 -1.74 6.99 10.39
N LYS A 279 -2.50 6.10 9.76
CA LYS A 279 -2.72 4.72 10.27
C LYS A 279 -1.43 3.89 10.36
N ASP A 280 -0.39 4.24 9.61
CA ASP A 280 0.90 3.53 9.63
C ASP A 280 1.69 3.76 10.92
N LEU A 281 1.33 4.79 11.72
CA LEU A 281 2.03 5.15 12.96
C LEU A 281 2.10 4.01 13.98
N GLY A 282 1.06 3.18 14.05
CA GLY A 282 1.07 2.00 14.90
C GLY A 282 2.24 1.07 14.58
N ALA A 283 2.48 0.81 13.29
CA ALA A 283 3.59 -0.02 12.83
C ALA A 283 4.95 0.65 13.06
N VAL A 284 5.04 1.98 12.90
CA VAL A 284 6.26 2.76 13.18
C VAL A 284 6.69 2.60 14.63
N LEU A 285 5.75 2.79 15.57
CA LEU A 285 6.01 2.67 17.01
C LEU A 285 6.29 1.21 17.39
N GLN A 286 5.54 0.27 16.85
CA GLN A 286 5.72 -1.16 17.11
C GLN A 286 7.10 -1.66 16.68
N ASN A 287 7.68 -1.13 15.62
CA ASN A 287 9.00 -1.51 15.14
C ASN A 287 10.13 -0.59 15.64
N ASP A 288 9.81 0.31 16.58
CA ASP A 288 10.80 1.16 17.27
C ASP A 288 11.64 2.01 16.33
N ALA A 289 11.02 2.62 15.31
CA ALA A 289 11.71 3.58 14.45
C ALA A 289 12.14 4.82 15.24
N ALA A 290 13.33 5.33 14.96
CA ALA A 290 13.86 6.53 15.60
C ALA A 290 13.19 7.83 15.12
N GLY A 291 12.44 7.76 14.01
CA GLY A 291 11.70 8.85 13.41
C GLY A 291 10.95 8.41 12.17
N ILE A 292 10.38 9.37 11.45
CA ILE A 292 9.80 9.19 10.12
C ILE A 292 10.71 9.95 9.13
N GLY A 293 11.35 9.24 8.23
CA GLY A 293 12.25 9.83 7.23
C GLY A 293 11.56 10.16 5.91
N LEU A 294 10.36 9.58 5.70
CA LEU A 294 9.51 9.92 4.58
C LEU A 294 8.04 9.77 4.95
N PHE A 295 7.34 10.87 5.11
CA PHE A 295 5.89 10.89 5.05
C PHE A 295 5.47 11.36 3.65
N ARG A 296 4.80 10.47 2.92
CA ARG A 296 4.35 10.70 1.54
C ARG A 296 3.02 11.46 1.56
N SER A 297 3.09 12.79 1.52
CA SER A 297 1.91 13.64 1.64
C SER A 297 0.94 13.52 0.45
N GLU A 298 1.37 12.96 -0.67
CA GLU A 298 0.52 12.73 -1.83
C GLU A 298 -0.69 11.83 -1.55
N PHE A 299 -0.63 10.95 -0.55
CA PHE A 299 -1.78 10.13 -0.16
C PHE A 299 -2.96 10.96 0.35
N LEU A 300 -2.74 12.15 0.93
CA LEU A 300 -3.81 13.07 1.32
C LEU A 300 -4.59 13.56 0.09
N TYR A 301 -3.89 13.78 -1.01
CA TYR A 301 -4.49 14.21 -2.27
C TYR A 301 -5.16 13.06 -3.01
N LEU A 302 -4.56 11.85 -2.98
CA LEU A 302 -5.10 10.67 -3.65
C LEU A 302 -6.41 10.16 -3.02
N GLN A 303 -6.62 10.42 -1.74
CA GLN A 303 -7.81 10.00 -0.99
C GLN A 303 -8.92 11.06 -0.94
N SER A 304 -8.69 12.22 -1.55
CA SER A 304 -9.63 13.33 -1.57
C SER A 304 -10.25 13.50 -2.96
N ASP A 305 -11.45 14.01 -3.02
CA ASP A 305 -12.14 14.41 -4.25
C ASP A 305 -11.96 15.92 -4.59
N HIS A 306 -11.16 16.62 -3.78
CA HIS A 306 -10.82 18.03 -3.90
C HIS A 306 -9.39 18.29 -3.44
N PHE A 307 -8.85 19.49 -3.73
CA PHE A 307 -7.57 19.89 -3.15
C PHE A 307 -7.67 19.94 -1.63
N PRO A 308 -6.89 19.11 -0.88
CA PRO A 308 -6.94 19.13 0.57
C PRO A 308 -6.71 20.54 1.12
N THR A 309 -7.61 20.99 1.96
CA THR A 309 -7.54 22.30 2.60
C THR A 309 -6.35 22.41 3.54
N GLU A 310 -5.99 23.62 3.93
CA GLU A 310 -4.94 23.86 4.93
C GLU A 310 -5.22 23.12 6.24
N ASP A 311 -6.49 23.11 6.70
CA ASP A 311 -6.87 22.48 7.96
C ASP A 311 -6.85 20.93 7.88
N GLU A 312 -7.28 20.32 6.80
CA GLU A 312 -7.19 18.86 6.60
C GLU A 312 -5.74 18.40 6.62
N GLN A 313 -4.88 19.08 5.87
CA GLN A 313 -3.44 18.80 5.87
C GLN A 313 -2.82 19.04 7.24
N PHE A 314 -3.16 20.17 7.88
CA PHE A 314 -2.68 20.50 9.22
C PHE A 314 -3.03 19.43 10.26
N GLN A 315 -4.28 18.92 10.27
CA GLN A 315 -4.71 17.89 11.21
C GLN A 315 -3.90 16.60 11.01
N SER A 316 -3.67 16.19 9.76
CA SER A 316 -2.84 15.02 9.45
C SER A 316 -1.40 15.19 9.96
N TYR A 317 -0.74 16.28 9.60
CA TYR A 317 0.65 16.53 9.99
C TYR A 317 0.81 16.73 11.50
N LYS A 318 -0.13 17.41 12.14
CA LYS A 318 -0.19 17.57 13.59
C LYS A 318 -0.29 16.22 14.30
N THR A 319 -1.22 15.36 13.87
CA THR A 319 -1.41 14.04 14.47
C THR A 319 -0.12 13.23 14.42
N VAL A 320 0.55 13.22 13.26
CA VAL A 320 1.84 12.51 13.11
C VAL A 320 2.90 13.10 14.05
N ALA A 321 3.01 14.42 14.11
CA ALA A 321 4.00 15.09 14.96
C ALA A 321 3.77 14.81 16.46
N GLU A 322 2.51 14.83 16.93
CA GLU A 322 2.14 14.54 18.30
C GLU A 322 2.43 13.08 18.69
N VAL A 323 2.01 12.13 17.85
CA VAL A 323 2.21 10.69 18.09
C VAL A 323 3.70 10.34 18.13
N MET A 324 4.51 10.98 17.28
CA MET A 324 5.96 10.78 17.25
C MET A 324 6.69 11.40 18.45
N ALA A 325 6.01 12.18 19.28
CA ALA A 325 6.48 12.65 20.59
C ALA A 325 7.91 13.26 20.56
N GLY A 326 8.16 14.18 19.65
CA GLY A 326 9.45 14.88 19.46
C GLY A 326 10.49 14.14 18.62
N LYS A 327 10.25 12.88 18.24
CA LYS A 327 11.06 12.21 17.20
C LYS A 327 10.88 12.95 15.88
N LYS A 328 11.92 12.93 15.03
CA LYS A 328 11.90 13.61 13.74
C LYS A 328 10.82 13.07 12.80
N VAL A 329 10.15 13.95 12.10
CA VAL A 329 9.16 13.66 11.06
C VAL A 329 9.50 14.47 9.81
N ILE A 330 9.99 13.81 8.78
CA ILE A 330 10.28 14.43 7.49
C ILE A 330 9.06 14.26 6.59
N ILE A 331 8.46 15.37 6.21
CA ILE A 331 7.29 15.38 5.34
C ILE A 331 7.70 15.84 3.95
N ARG A 332 7.50 14.96 2.96
CA ARG A 332 7.70 15.30 1.56
C ARG A 332 6.50 16.11 1.07
N THR A 333 6.77 17.23 0.42
CA THR A 333 5.73 18.01 -0.25
C THR A 333 5.17 17.24 -1.45
N LEU A 334 4.12 17.77 -2.05
CA LEU A 334 3.40 17.17 -3.15
C LEU A 334 4.32 16.51 -4.19
N ASP A 335 4.09 15.21 -4.45
CA ASP A 335 4.75 14.45 -5.50
C ASP A 335 3.71 13.72 -6.36
N ILE A 336 2.97 14.48 -7.14
CA ILE A 336 1.92 14.03 -8.05
C ILE A 336 2.28 14.50 -9.46
N GLY A 337 1.94 13.71 -10.45
CA GLY A 337 2.07 13.98 -11.87
C GLY A 337 0.92 13.35 -12.66
N ALA A 338 0.95 13.44 -13.98
CA ALA A 338 -0.07 12.90 -14.87
C ALA A 338 -0.19 11.35 -14.85
N ASP A 339 0.77 10.67 -14.20
CA ASP A 339 0.71 9.23 -13.91
C ASP A 339 -0.32 8.88 -12.82
N LYS A 340 -0.78 9.87 -12.05
CA LYS A 340 -1.85 9.75 -11.08
C LYS A 340 -3.11 10.36 -11.66
N GLN A 341 -4.11 9.54 -11.88
CA GLN A 341 -5.40 10.01 -12.39
C GLN A 341 -6.20 10.65 -11.25
N ILE A 342 -6.04 11.96 -11.08
CA ILE A 342 -6.74 12.75 -10.07
C ILE A 342 -7.49 13.86 -10.81
N ASP A 343 -8.79 13.67 -11.00
CA ASP A 343 -9.63 14.51 -11.84
C ASP A 343 -9.58 16.00 -11.47
N TYR A 344 -9.59 16.32 -10.18
CA TYR A 344 -9.61 17.72 -9.73
C TYR A 344 -8.28 18.47 -9.93
N PHE A 345 -7.17 17.76 -10.25
CA PHE A 345 -5.93 18.42 -10.66
C PHE A 345 -6.01 18.96 -12.10
N GLY A 346 -6.89 18.41 -12.93
CA GLY A 346 -7.03 18.82 -14.32
C GLY A 346 -5.74 18.66 -15.13
N LEU A 347 -4.87 17.69 -14.77
CA LEU A 347 -3.63 17.44 -15.50
C LEU A 347 -3.95 16.85 -16.87
N GLU A 348 -3.35 17.42 -17.90
CA GLU A 348 -3.43 16.87 -19.25
C GLU A 348 -2.67 15.54 -19.35
N HIS A 349 -3.11 14.69 -20.28
CA HIS A 349 -2.39 13.45 -20.57
C HIS A 349 -0.99 13.77 -21.10
N GLU A 350 0.02 13.10 -20.56
CA GLU A 350 1.40 13.19 -21.00
C GLU A 350 1.91 11.83 -21.47
N ASP A 351 2.64 11.79 -22.58
CA ASP A 351 3.26 10.55 -23.10
C ASP A 351 4.33 9.99 -22.15
N ASN A 352 4.98 10.84 -21.37
CA ASN A 352 6.04 10.50 -20.41
C ASN A 352 5.83 11.21 -19.06
N PRO A 353 4.82 10.82 -18.27
CA PRO A 353 4.46 11.54 -17.03
C PRO A 353 5.61 11.63 -16.02
N ALA A 354 6.47 10.62 -15.96
CA ALA A 354 7.64 10.62 -15.07
C ALA A 354 8.65 11.75 -15.40
N LEU A 355 8.69 12.21 -16.66
CA LEU A 355 9.54 13.30 -17.13
C LEU A 355 8.80 14.63 -17.25
N GLY A 356 7.51 14.65 -16.94
CA GLY A 356 6.57 15.71 -17.25
C GLY A 356 6.34 16.72 -16.14
N TYR A 357 5.13 17.26 -16.12
CA TYR A 357 4.64 18.27 -15.20
C TYR A 357 4.22 17.61 -13.88
N ARG A 358 5.13 17.56 -12.91
CA ARG A 358 4.93 16.87 -11.64
C ARG A 358 5.66 17.54 -10.48
N ALA A 359 5.24 17.23 -9.26
CA ALA A 359 5.92 17.55 -8.01
C ALA A 359 6.24 19.06 -7.88
N VAL A 360 7.50 19.42 -7.64
CA VAL A 360 7.93 20.80 -7.49
C VAL A 360 7.57 21.67 -8.69
N ARG A 361 7.48 21.11 -9.90
CA ARG A 361 7.10 21.86 -11.10
C ARG A 361 5.66 22.37 -11.00
N ILE A 362 4.73 21.53 -10.52
CA ILE A 362 3.36 21.94 -10.21
C ILE A 362 3.36 22.99 -9.10
N CYS A 363 4.12 22.74 -8.03
CA CYS A 363 4.18 23.63 -6.87
C CYS A 363 4.67 25.06 -7.23
N LEU A 364 5.61 25.16 -8.16
CA LEU A 364 6.15 26.46 -8.60
C LEU A 364 5.26 27.19 -9.60
N ASP A 365 4.51 26.45 -10.41
CA ASP A 365 3.59 26.99 -11.41
C ASP A 365 2.22 27.34 -10.80
N GLN A 366 1.78 26.56 -9.80
CA GLN A 366 0.54 26.77 -9.04
C GLN A 366 0.84 27.04 -7.56
N PRO A 367 1.39 28.21 -7.22
CA PRO A 367 1.88 28.51 -5.89
C PRO A 367 0.81 28.47 -4.80
N ASP A 368 -0.46 28.66 -5.12
CA ASP A 368 -1.56 28.63 -4.15
C ASP A 368 -1.72 27.23 -3.52
N ILE A 369 -1.62 26.16 -4.32
CA ILE A 369 -1.64 24.78 -3.83
C ILE A 369 -0.45 24.56 -2.89
N PHE A 370 0.73 25.02 -3.30
CA PHE A 370 1.95 24.85 -2.53
C PHE A 370 1.96 25.67 -1.24
N LYS A 371 1.50 26.92 -1.27
CA LYS A 371 1.35 27.77 -0.08
C LYS A 371 0.41 27.14 0.94
N THR A 372 -0.73 26.57 0.49
CA THR A 372 -1.66 25.85 1.36
C THR A 372 -0.95 24.72 2.11
N GLN A 373 -0.15 23.90 1.42
CA GLN A 373 0.62 22.84 2.05
C GLN A 373 1.70 23.35 3.00
N LEU A 374 2.47 24.38 2.61
CA LEU A 374 3.51 24.97 3.45
C LEU A 374 2.94 25.61 4.71
N ARG A 375 1.78 26.28 4.63
CA ARG A 375 1.06 26.85 5.80
C ARG A 375 0.71 25.73 6.79
N ALA A 376 0.11 24.65 6.30
CA ALA A 376 -0.23 23.48 7.13
C ALA A 376 0.98 22.87 7.82
N LEU A 377 2.11 22.68 7.08
CA LEU A 377 3.36 22.16 7.61
C LEU A 377 3.98 23.04 8.69
N LEU A 378 4.05 24.35 8.45
CA LEU A 378 4.58 25.31 9.41
C LEU A 378 3.71 25.39 10.67
N ARG A 379 2.38 25.41 10.55
CA ARG A 379 1.46 25.33 11.70
C ARG A 379 1.70 24.05 12.51
N ALA A 380 1.83 22.91 11.84
CA ALA A 380 2.06 21.62 12.48
C ALA A 380 3.42 21.53 13.20
N SER A 381 4.42 22.34 12.84
CA SER A 381 5.72 22.38 13.48
C SER A 381 5.67 22.72 14.98
N MET A 382 4.58 23.36 15.43
CA MET A 382 4.37 23.65 16.86
C MET A 382 4.17 22.40 17.71
N PHE A 383 3.73 21.29 17.10
CA PHE A 383 3.31 20.06 17.76
C PHE A 383 4.38 18.95 17.77
N GLY A 384 5.49 19.14 17.08
CA GLY A 384 6.59 18.16 17.05
C GLY A 384 7.82 18.64 16.28
N ASN A 385 8.70 17.70 15.94
CA ASN A 385 9.94 17.95 15.23
C ASN A 385 9.74 17.65 13.74
N ILE A 386 9.14 18.60 13.01
CA ILE A 386 8.87 18.49 11.57
C ILE A 386 10.06 19.03 10.77
N SER A 387 10.38 18.32 9.69
CA SER A 387 11.27 18.78 8.60
C SER A 387 10.52 18.72 7.28
N ILE A 388 10.79 19.63 6.37
CA ILE A 388 10.17 19.72 5.05
C ILE A 388 11.16 19.24 3.99
N MET A 389 10.70 18.37 3.09
CA MET A 389 11.52 17.82 2.01
C MET A 389 10.85 18.05 0.65
N ILE A 390 11.56 18.64 -0.29
CA ILE A 390 11.06 18.94 -1.63
C ILE A 390 11.51 17.87 -2.62
N PRO A 391 10.57 17.19 -3.32
CA PRO A 391 10.90 16.17 -4.32
C PRO A 391 11.27 16.78 -5.68
N MET A 392 11.84 15.97 -6.55
CA MET A 392 12.06 16.24 -7.99
C MET A 392 12.88 17.48 -8.32
N ILE A 393 13.78 17.89 -7.42
CA ILE A 393 14.72 18.98 -7.67
C ILE A 393 15.73 18.59 -8.76
N ALA A 394 15.97 19.51 -9.68
CA ALA A 394 16.96 19.39 -10.75
C ALA A 394 17.91 20.61 -10.85
N SER A 395 17.60 21.70 -10.17
CA SER A 395 18.33 22.97 -10.30
C SER A 395 18.33 23.78 -9.00
N VAL A 396 19.38 24.56 -8.78
CA VAL A 396 19.50 25.46 -7.61
C VAL A 396 18.42 26.54 -7.61
N TRP A 397 17.99 27.04 -8.77
CA TRP A 397 16.97 28.08 -8.86
C TRP A 397 15.61 27.59 -8.33
N GLU A 398 15.28 26.30 -8.51
CA GLU A 398 14.04 25.71 -7.96
C GLU A 398 14.06 25.77 -6.43
N VAL A 399 15.16 25.38 -5.81
CA VAL A 399 15.35 25.45 -4.36
C VAL A 399 15.19 26.88 -3.84
N ARG A 400 15.82 27.84 -4.51
CA ARG A 400 15.71 29.26 -4.14
C ARG A 400 14.30 29.77 -4.27
N LYS A 401 13.58 29.38 -5.33
CA LYS A 401 12.19 29.79 -5.54
C LYS A 401 11.26 29.20 -4.49
N VAL A 402 11.45 27.94 -4.12
CA VAL A 402 10.72 27.30 -3.00
C VAL A 402 10.97 28.08 -1.70
N LYS A 403 12.21 28.46 -1.40
CA LYS A 403 12.55 29.25 -0.19
C LYS A 403 11.90 30.63 -0.20
N GLU A 404 11.82 31.31 -1.36
CA GLU A 404 11.09 32.58 -1.49
C GLU A 404 9.61 32.39 -1.12
N ILE A 405 8.93 31.38 -1.68
CA ILE A 405 7.52 31.09 -1.36
C ILE A 405 7.36 30.73 0.13
N MET A 406 8.30 29.98 0.71
CA MET A 406 8.26 29.64 2.13
C MET A 406 8.40 30.89 3.03
N GLU A 407 9.25 31.85 2.65
CA GLU A 407 9.37 33.11 3.40
C GLU A 407 8.11 34.00 3.25
N GLU A 408 7.46 33.99 2.08
CA GLU A 408 6.16 34.64 1.90
C GLU A 408 5.13 34.02 2.86
N VAL A 409 5.03 32.70 2.92
CA VAL A 409 4.11 31.97 3.82
C VAL A 409 4.41 32.29 5.29
N LYS A 410 5.67 32.33 5.70
CA LYS A 410 6.06 32.72 7.08
C LYS A 410 5.63 34.15 7.41
N ALA A 411 5.75 35.07 6.44
CA ALA A 411 5.31 36.45 6.61
C ALA A 411 3.78 36.53 6.74
N GLU A 412 3.03 35.77 5.94
CA GLU A 412 1.57 35.67 6.02
C GLU A 412 1.15 35.16 7.40
N LEU A 413 1.66 34.01 7.84
CA LEU A 413 1.35 33.42 9.15
C LEU A 413 1.68 34.38 10.32
N THR A 414 2.81 35.09 10.22
CA THR A 414 3.22 36.10 11.20
C THR A 414 2.21 37.24 11.26
N SER A 415 1.77 37.76 10.11
CA SER A 415 0.78 38.85 10.03
C SER A 415 -0.57 38.44 10.60
N GLU A 416 -0.93 37.16 10.47
CA GLU A 416 -2.16 36.58 11.00
C GLU A 416 -2.06 36.20 12.48
N GLY A 417 -0.86 36.29 13.08
CA GLY A 417 -0.62 35.88 14.47
C GLY A 417 -0.64 34.37 14.69
N ILE A 418 -0.46 33.59 13.62
CA ILE A 418 -0.41 32.13 13.68
C ILE A 418 1.01 31.66 14.01
N PRO A 419 1.23 30.93 15.12
CA PRO A 419 2.56 30.52 15.54
C PRO A 419 3.10 29.37 14.69
N PHE A 420 4.41 29.39 14.46
CA PHE A 420 5.19 28.31 13.83
C PHE A 420 6.61 28.27 14.35
N LYS A 421 7.32 27.15 14.16
CA LYS A 421 8.75 27.02 14.45
C LYS A 421 9.56 27.02 13.15
N ASN A 422 10.84 27.35 13.27
CA ASN A 422 11.76 27.06 12.19
C ASN A 422 11.90 25.53 12.05
N VAL A 423 11.84 25.08 10.81
CA VAL A 423 11.93 23.66 10.45
C VAL A 423 13.19 23.44 9.62
N GLU A 424 13.79 22.25 9.72
CA GLU A 424 14.81 21.86 8.75
C GLU A 424 14.19 21.76 7.36
N PHE A 425 14.92 22.26 6.40
CA PHE A 425 14.55 22.28 4.99
C PHE A 425 15.52 21.45 4.18
N GLY A 426 15.04 20.38 3.56
CA GLY A 426 15.85 19.51 2.73
C GLY A 426 15.22 19.25 1.37
N ILE A 427 15.96 18.54 0.54
CA ILE A 427 15.51 18.13 -0.79
C ILE A 427 15.73 16.64 -1.01
N MET A 428 14.91 16.07 -1.88
CA MET A 428 15.12 14.73 -2.38
C MET A 428 16.09 14.78 -3.57
N ILE A 429 17.18 14.02 -3.47
CA ILE A 429 18.12 13.83 -4.58
C ILE A 429 17.70 12.56 -5.32
N GLU A 430 17.02 12.73 -6.42
CA GLU A 430 16.43 11.64 -7.19
C GLU A 430 16.51 11.82 -8.71
N THR A 431 17.11 12.94 -9.14
CA THR A 431 17.42 13.18 -10.54
C THR A 431 18.94 13.17 -10.76
N PRO A 432 19.45 12.60 -11.86
CA PRO A 432 20.88 12.67 -12.18
C PRO A 432 21.44 14.10 -12.23
N ALA A 433 20.60 15.06 -12.63
CA ALA A 433 20.98 16.48 -12.63
C ALA A 433 21.31 16.98 -11.21
N ALA A 434 20.45 16.67 -10.23
CA ALA A 434 20.67 17.05 -8.84
C ALA A 434 21.94 16.40 -8.26
N VAL A 435 22.24 15.15 -8.62
CA VAL A 435 23.50 14.48 -8.22
C VAL A 435 24.71 15.25 -8.72
N MET A 436 24.70 15.66 -9.99
CA MET A 436 25.83 16.33 -10.62
C MET A 436 26.12 17.73 -10.05
N ILE A 437 25.13 18.39 -9.46
CA ILE A 437 25.25 19.71 -8.82
C ILE A 437 25.02 19.65 -7.30
N ALA A 438 25.19 18.47 -6.70
CA ALA A 438 24.92 18.26 -5.28
C ALA A 438 25.75 19.16 -4.36
N ASP A 439 26.99 19.52 -4.75
CA ASP A 439 27.83 20.44 -4.01
C ASP A 439 27.33 21.90 -4.02
N GLU A 440 26.56 22.29 -5.03
CA GLU A 440 25.90 23.59 -5.09
C GLU A 440 24.58 23.54 -4.28
N LEU A 441 23.79 22.48 -4.45
CA LEU A 441 22.53 22.28 -3.74
C LEU A 441 22.71 22.15 -2.23
N ALA A 442 23.80 21.51 -1.79
CA ALA A 442 24.14 21.35 -0.37
C ALA A 442 24.33 22.68 0.39
N LYS A 443 24.64 23.78 -0.30
CA LYS A 443 24.74 25.10 0.30
C LYS A 443 23.41 25.78 0.57
N GLU A 444 22.34 25.24 -0.02
CA GLU A 444 21.00 25.83 0.04
C GLU A 444 20.07 25.12 1.03
N VAL A 445 20.46 23.96 1.57
CA VAL A 445 19.56 23.09 2.34
C VAL A 445 20.24 22.55 3.59
N ASP A 446 19.45 21.98 4.52
CA ASP A 446 19.93 21.41 5.77
C ASP A 446 20.22 19.90 5.66
N PHE A 447 19.65 19.22 4.67
CA PHE A 447 19.86 17.79 4.43
C PHE A 447 19.51 17.34 3.01
N PHE A 448 20.05 16.18 2.64
CA PHE A 448 19.65 15.42 1.47
C PHE A 448 18.98 14.11 1.88
N SER A 449 17.92 13.74 1.16
CA SER A 449 17.34 12.39 1.19
C SER A 449 17.37 11.81 -0.22
N ILE A 450 18.03 10.67 -0.40
CA ILE A 450 18.23 10.07 -1.72
C ILE A 450 17.04 9.21 -2.07
N GLY A 451 16.29 9.60 -3.09
CA GLY A 451 15.16 8.86 -3.67
C GLY A 451 15.65 7.82 -4.67
N THR A 452 16.13 6.68 -4.19
CA THR A 452 16.83 5.69 -5.02
C THR A 452 15.99 5.09 -6.14
N ASN A 453 14.66 5.03 -5.98
CA ASN A 453 13.76 4.47 -6.99
C ASN A 453 13.76 5.33 -8.26
N ASP A 454 13.48 6.63 -8.11
CA ASP A 454 13.45 7.56 -9.23
C ASP A 454 14.88 7.85 -9.74
N LEU A 455 15.87 7.91 -8.85
CA LEU A 455 17.26 8.02 -9.28
C LEU A 455 17.69 6.86 -10.18
N THR A 456 17.31 5.63 -9.85
CA THR A 456 17.59 4.46 -10.70
C THR A 456 16.85 4.56 -12.02
N GLN A 457 15.56 4.87 -11.99
CA GLN A 457 14.71 5.03 -13.18
C GLN A 457 15.30 6.03 -14.17
N TYR A 458 15.66 7.22 -13.71
CA TYR A 458 16.20 8.28 -14.56
C TYR A 458 17.65 8.01 -15.00
N THR A 459 18.46 7.39 -14.15
CA THR A 459 19.85 7.05 -14.48
C THR A 459 19.94 5.99 -15.57
N LEU A 460 19.08 4.97 -15.49
CA LEU A 460 19.05 3.86 -16.45
C LEU A 460 18.11 4.13 -17.63
N ALA A 461 17.34 5.23 -17.61
CA ALA A 461 16.31 5.56 -18.60
C ALA A 461 15.29 4.42 -18.77
N ILE A 462 14.83 3.85 -17.66
CA ILE A 462 13.91 2.71 -17.61
C ILE A 462 12.68 3.09 -16.79
N ASP A 463 11.49 2.89 -17.35
CA ASP A 463 10.25 2.96 -16.60
C ASP A 463 10.11 1.72 -15.70
N ARG A 464 10.22 1.92 -14.38
CA ARG A 464 10.13 0.86 -13.37
C ARG A 464 8.74 0.22 -13.24
N GLN A 465 7.70 0.85 -13.80
CA GLN A 465 6.34 0.30 -13.81
C GLN A 465 6.10 -0.64 -15.00
N ASN A 466 6.99 -0.61 -16.00
CA ASN A 466 6.87 -1.46 -17.18
C ASN A 466 7.49 -2.85 -16.93
N ALA A 467 6.65 -3.84 -16.63
CA ALA A 467 7.07 -5.21 -16.36
C ALA A 467 7.91 -5.86 -17.49
N LYS A 468 7.85 -5.34 -18.72
CA LYS A 468 8.69 -5.83 -19.84
C LYS A 468 10.16 -5.43 -19.69
N LEU A 469 10.43 -4.44 -18.83
CA LEU A 469 11.76 -3.90 -18.59
C LEU A 469 12.41 -4.45 -17.32
N ASP A 470 11.75 -5.31 -16.55
CA ASP A 470 12.24 -5.83 -15.27
C ASP A 470 13.65 -6.42 -15.36
N GLN A 471 13.95 -7.13 -16.45
CA GLN A 471 15.28 -7.72 -16.66
C GLN A 471 16.41 -6.68 -16.92
N PHE A 472 16.04 -5.44 -17.26
CA PHE A 472 17.00 -4.34 -17.50
C PHE A 472 17.10 -3.40 -16.30
N TYR A 473 16.13 -3.47 -15.38
CA TYR A 473 16.10 -2.64 -14.19
C TYR A 473 17.00 -3.25 -13.11
N ASP A 474 18.16 -2.64 -12.90
CA ASP A 474 19.12 -3.06 -11.86
C ASP A 474 19.30 -1.93 -10.84
N SER A 475 18.66 -2.04 -9.69
CA SER A 475 18.81 -1.07 -8.59
C SER A 475 20.21 -1.07 -7.96
N HIS A 476 20.98 -2.16 -8.13
CA HIS A 476 22.38 -2.27 -7.68
C HIS A 476 23.37 -1.80 -8.74
N HIS A 477 22.91 -1.18 -9.80
CA HIS A 477 23.76 -0.74 -10.91
C HIS A 477 24.90 0.14 -10.41
N PRO A 478 26.17 -0.10 -10.84
CA PRO A 478 27.33 0.65 -10.35
C PRO A 478 27.22 2.17 -10.52
N ALA A 479 26.51 2.65 -11.54
CA ALA A 479 26.27 4.08 -11.73
C ALA A 479 25.42 4.66 -10.60
N VAL A 480 24.38 3.96 -10.17
CA VAL A 480 23.48 4.39 -9.08
C VAL A 480 24.27 4.44 -7.77
N LEU A 481 25.01 3.37 -7.44
CA LEU A 481 25.84 3.33 -6.21
C LEU A 481 26.90 4.43 -6.19
N LYS A 482 27.51 4.72 -7.34
CA LYS A 482 28.46 5.81 -7.47
C LYS A 482 27.81 7.18 -7.27
N MET A 483 26.59 7.38 -7.79
CA MET A 483 25.83 8.61 -7.59
C MET A 483 25.46 8.80 -6.11
N ILE A 484 25.05 7.73 -5.41
CA ILE A 484 24.79 7.78 -3.97
C ILE A 484 26.02 8.26 -3.20
N GLN A 485 27.22 7.70 -3.51
CA GLN A 485 28.46 8.14 -2.88
C GLN A 485 28.75 9.63 -3.15
N MET A 486 28.57 10.09 -4.39
CA MET A 486 28.78 11.51 -4.75
C MET A 486 27.87 12.44 -3.94
N VAL A 487 26.61 12.05 -3.71
CA VAL A 487 25.67 12.83 -2.92
C VAL A 487 26.10 12.90 -1.45
N ILE A 488 26.48 11.76 -0.85
CA ILE A 488 26.95 11.69 0.54
C ILE A 488 28.20 12.57 0.71
N ASP A 489 29.19 12.47 -0.19
CA ASP A 489 30.43 13.24 -0.13
C ASP A 489 30.15 14.75 -0.25
N SER A 490 29.23 15.14 -1.13
CA SER A 490 28.84 16.55 -1.32
C SER A 490 28.11 17.10 -0.09
N ALA A 491 27.23 16.33 0.53
CA ALA A 491 26.53 16.68 1.75
C ALA A 491 27.54 16.92 2.89
N HIS A 492 28.41 15.94 3.15
CA HIS A 492 29.41 16.02 4.23
C HIS A 492 30.41 17.16 4.03
N LYS A 493 30.81 17.41 2.79
CA LYS A 493 31.69 18.56 2.48
C LYS A 493 31.04 19.90 2.82
N ALA A 494 29.73 19.99 2.69
CA ALA A 494 28.95 21.18 3.05
C ALA A 494 28.53 21.22 4.54
N GLY A 495 28.77 20.14 5.30
CA GLY A 495 28.39 20.03 6.70
C GLY A 495 26.92 19.70 6.95
N ILE A 496 26.21 19.16 5.95
CA ILE A 496 24.84 18.67 6.07
C ILE A 496 24.83 17.14 6.07
N TRP A 497 23.73 16.54 6.57
CA TRP A 497 23.58 15.09 6.59
C TRP A 497 22.88 14.56 5.33
N ALA A 498 23.13 13.29 5.00
CA ALA A 498 22.53 12.59 3.88
C ALA A 498 21.87 11.28 4.32
N GLY A 499 20.63 11.05 3.86
CA GLY A 499 19.88 9.83 4.08
C GLY A 499 19.42 9.17 2.79
N ILE A 500 18.89 7.95 2.91
CA ILE A 500 18.23 7.20 1.82
C ILE A 500 16.81 6.88 2.24
N CYS A 501 15.82 7.29 1.43
CA CYS A 501 14.41 6.98 1.66
C CYS A 501 13.79 6.06 0.59
N GLY A 502 14.53 5.74 -0.47
CA GLY A 502 14.10 4.77 -1.47
C GLY A 502 14.25 3.32 -1.00
N GLU A 503 13.77 2.38 -1.82
CA GLU A 503 13.74 0.95 -1.49
C GLU A 503 15.11 0.34 -1.20
N LEU A 504 16.17 0.87 -1.80
CA LEU A 504 17.55 0.42 -1.52
C LEU A 504 17.94 0.60 -0.05
N GLY A 505 17.35 1.56 0.67
CA GLY A 505 17.58 1.72 2.11
C GLY A 505 17.22 0.49 2.94
N ALA A 506 16.28 -0.32 2.46
CA ALA A 506 15.84 -1.56 3.08
C ALA A 506 16.61 -2.80 2.61
N ASP A 507 17.50 -2.65 1.62
CA ASP A 507 18.27 -3.77 1.09
C ASP A 507 19.38 -4.19 2.06
N LEU A 508 19.17 -5.34 2.70
CA LEU A 508 20.10 -5.88 3.70
C LEU A 508 21.46 -6.26 3.11
N THR A 509 21.56 -6.44 1.80
CA THR A 509 22.83 -6.76 1.13
C THR A 509 23.69 -5.52 0.90
N LEU A 510 23.06 -4.34 0.83
CA LEU A 510 23.72 -3.04 0.64
C LEU A 510 23.92 -2.24 1.94
N THR A 511 23.29 -2.65 3.06
CA THR A 511 23.38 -1.91 4.33
C THR A 511 24.82 -1.62 4.74
N GLU A 512 25.70 -2.64 4.71
CA GLU A 512 27.12 -2.46 5.04
C GLU A 512 27.84 -1.51 4.07
N THR A 513 27.49 -1.57 2.79
CA THR A 513 28.00 -0.67 1.75
C THR A 513 27.63 0.78 2.06
N PHE A 514 26.38 1.05 2.40
CA PHE A 514 25.91 2.40 2.74
C PHE A 514 26.57 2.92 4.02
N VAL A 515 26.75 2.07 5.03
CA VAL A 515 27.52 2.41 6.24
C VAL A 515 28.95 2.84 5.88
N LYS A 516 29.64 2.06 5.02
CA LYS A 516 31.01 2.38 4.53
C LYS A 516 31.04 3.64 3.68
N MET A 517 30.00 3.92 2.90
CA MET A 517 29.87 5.18 2.15
C MET A 517 29.70 6.40 3.06
N GLY A 518 29.39 6.18 4.35
CA GLY A 518 29.25 7.24 5.32
C GLY A 518 27.82 7.72 5.53
N ILE A 519 26.80 6.99 5.08
CA ILE A 519 25.39 7.39 5.23
C ILE A 519 25.05 7.76 6.69
N ASP A 520 24.18 8.75 6.88
CA ASP A 520 23.78 9.23 8.21
C ASP A 520 22.40 8.71 8.61
N GLU A 521 21.53 8.43 7.61
CA GLU A 521 20.15 8.03 7.83
C GLU A 521 19.73 6.99 6.80
N LEU A 522 18.93 6.00 7.25
CA LEU A 522 18.21 5.07 6.38
C LEU A 522 16.74 5.09 6.77
N SER A 523 15.88 5.36 5.79
CA SER A 523 14.43 5.38 5.94
C SER A 523 13.81 4.23 5.18
N VAL A 524 13.12 3.36 5.91
CA VAL A 524 12.66 2.06 5.39
C VAL A 524 11.18 1.83 5.74
N SER A 525 10.53 0.85 5.13
CA SER A 525 9.21 0.45 5.61
C SER A 525 9.28 0.04 7.09
N PRO A 526 8.22 0.26 7.89
CA PRO A 526 8.25 -0.05 9.33
C PRO A 526 8.72 -1.47 9.65
N ALA A 527 8.32 -2.47 8.85
CA ALA A 527 8.70 -3.87 9.04
C ALA A 527 10.21 -4.12 8.85
N MET A 528 10.90 -3.25 8.10
CA MET A 528 12.35 -3.39 7.83
C MET A 528 13.23 -2.67 8.85
N VAL A 529 12.66 -1.90 9.77
CA VAL A 529 13.44 -1.16 10.79
C VAL A 529 14.31 -2.10 11.62
N LEU A 530 13.75 -3.14 12.21
CA LEU A 530 14.52 -4.07 13.05
C LEU A 530 15.52 -4.93 12.26
N PRO A 531 15.18 -5.47 11.08
CA PRO A 531 16.16 -6.16 10.22
C PRO A 531 17.36 -5.30 9.80
N VAL A 532 17.12 -4.05 9.42
CA VAL A 532 18.20 -3.12 9.05
C VAL A 532 19.02 -2.73 10.28
N ARG A 533 18.38 -2.53 11.46
CA ARG A 533 19.10 -2.30 12.73
C ARG A 533 20.07 -3.44 13.05
N ASP A 534 19.61 -4.69 12.91
CA ASP A 534 20.48 -5.85 13.12
C ASP A 534 21.71 -5.82 12.21
N LYS A 535 21.51 -5.49 10.93
CA LYS A 535 22.62 -5.36 9.97
C LYS A 535 23.59 -4.24 10.35
N ILE A 536 23.10 -3.07 10.74
CA ILE A 536 23.94 -1.94 11.14
C ILE A 536 24.74 -2.26 12.40
N LEU A 537 24.13 -2.90 13.39
CA LEU A 537 24.82 -3.32 14.63
C LEU A 537 25.93 -4.33 14.37
N ASN A 538 25.86 -5.05 13.26
CA ASN A 538 26.85 -6.05 12.84
C ASN A 538 27.81 -5.52 11.77
N ALA A 539 27.63 -4.32 11.26
CA ALA A 539 28.50 -3.66 10.28
C ALA A 539 29.76 -3.06 10.90
#